data_c60c1bc6312e67c28dc91ea52e9deca5
#
_entry.id   c60c1bc6312e67c28dc91ea52e9deca5
#
_cell.length_a   1.000
_cell.length_b   1.000
_cell.length_c   1.000
_cell.angle_alpha   90.00
_cell.angle_beta   90.00
_cell.angle_gamma   90.00
#
_symmetry.space_group_name_H-M   'P 1'
#
loop_
_entity.id
_entity.type
_entity.pdbx_description
1 polymer ?
#
loop_
_entity_poly.entity_id
_entity_poly.type
_entity_poly.pdbx_seq_one_letter_code
_entity_poly.pdbx_strand_id
1 'polypeptide(L)'
;MIPSQKHLFDIPDEITYLNCAYISPQLQSVKEAGIRGVSGKSSPWELMPQDFFTESEHCRSLFAKTIGADKECVSFIPSASYGIAVAAENLNLKSGDEVVVLSEQFPSNYYMWKHKADLAGAYIRTVPKTNGDLTATVL
;
A
#
# COMPACT_ATOMS: atom_id res chain seq x y z
N MET A 1 -2.06 -11.10 -23.43
CA MET A 1 -2.79 -11.48 -22.19
C MET A 1 -1.80 -12.22 -21.29
N ILE A 2 -1.69 -11.86 -20.02
CA ILE A 2 -0.82 -12.57 -19.07
C ILE A 2 -1.49 -13.91 -18.73
N PRO A 3 -0.80 -15.06 -18.85
CA PRO A 3 -1.37 -16.36 -18.51
C PRO A 3 -1.63 -16.44 -17.00
N SER A 4 -2.54 -17.36 -16.60
CA SER A 4 -2.83 -17.59 -15.17
C SER A 4 -1.57 -17.95 -14.41
N GLN A 5 -1.35 -17.29 -13.28
CA GLN A 5 -0.24 -17.53 -12.36
C GLN A 5 -0.68 -18.31 -11.10
N LYS A 6 -1.87 -18.92 -11.12
CA LYS A 6 -2.44 -19.64 -9.96
C LYS A 6 -1.49 -20.69 -9.39
N HIS A 7 -0.70 -21.35 -10.25
CA HIS A 7 0.27 -22.38 -9.88
C HIS A 7 1.41 -21.87 -8.96
N LEU A 8 1.59 -20.56 -8.84
CA LEU A 8 2.59 -19.93 -7.94
C LEU A 8 2.05 -19.75 -6.51
N PHE A 9 0.79 -20.10 -6.27
CA PHE A 9 0.10 -19.93 -4.98
C PHE A 9 -0.43 -21.26 -4.46
N ASP A 10 -0.60 -21.37 -3.15
CA ASP A 10 -1.24 -22.52 -2.50
C ASP A 10 -2.78 -22.37 -2.51
N ILE A 11 -3.38 -22.14 -3.69
CA ILE A 11 -4.84 -22.01 -3.83
C ILE A 11 -5.41 -23.29 -4.41
N PRO A 12 -6.26 -24.02 -3.66
CA PRO A 12 -6.93 -25.23 -4.15
C PRO A 12 -7.68 -24.97 -5.47
N ASP A 13 -7.77 -26.01 -6.32
CA ASP A 13 -8.36 -25.82 -7.66
C ASP A 13 -9.84 -25.46 -7.62
N GLU A 14 -10.56 -25.95 -6.63
CA GLU A 14 -11.98 -25.65 -6.40
C GLU A 14 -12.25 -24.26 -5.86
N ILE A 15 -11.21 -23.51 -5.43
CA ILE A 15 -11.37 -22.15 -4.91
C ILE A 15 -11.06 -21.11 -5.98
N THR A 16 -12.02 -20.23 -6.22
CA THR A 16 -11.82 -18.98 -6.95
C THR A 16 -11.76 -17.83 -5.98
N TYR A 17 -10.55 -17.34 -5.70
CA TYR A 17 -10.33 -16.25 -4.76
C TYR A 17 -10.23 -14.91 -5.48
N LEU A 18 -11.16 -13.98 -5.18
CA LEU A 18 -11.25 -12.68 -5.86
C LEU A 18 -10.98 -11.47 -4.94
N ASN A 19 -10.84 -11.68 -3.63
CA ASN A 19 -10.69 -10.57 -2.67
C ASN A 19 -9.23 -10.18 -2.44
N CYS A 20 -8.43 -10.14 -3.50
CA CYS A 20 -7.00 -9.81 -3.43
C CYS A 20 -6.72 -8.36 -3.01
N ALA A 21 -7.69 -7.45 -3.19
CA ALA A 21 -7.54 -6.05 -2.76
C ALA A 21 -7.56 -5.88 -1.23
N TYR A 22 -8.15 -6.81 -0.50
CA TYR A 22 -8.24 -6.78 0.96
C TYR A 22 -7.16 -7.66 1.62
N ILE A 23 -7.20 -8.97 1.34
CA ILE A 23 -6.19 -9.94 1.81
C ILE A 23 -5.75 -10.76 0.60
N SER A 24 -4.55 -10.49 0.09
CA SER A 24 -4.01 -11.24 -1.03
C SER A 24 -3.36 -12.53 -0.54
N PRO A 25 -3.54 -13.66 -1.25
CA PRO A 25 -2.74 -14.85 -1.01
C PRO A 25 -1.28 -14.56 -1.30
N GLN A 26 -0.40 -15.20 -0.54
CA GLN A 26 1.05 -15.07 -0.75
C GLN A 26 1.53 -16.04 -1.82
N LEU A 27 2.51 -15.59 -2.62
CA LEU A 27 3.29 -16.49 -3.46
C LEU A 27 4.03 -17.51 -2.59
N GLN A 28 4.17 -18.74 -3.06
CA GLN A 28 4.96 -19.78 -2.38
C GLN A 28 6.38 -19.31 -2.06
N SER A 29 7.04 -18.65 -3.00
CA SER A 29 8.38 -18.08 -2.80
C SER A 29 8.43 -16.98 -1.73
N VAL A 30 7.38 -16.17 -1.59
CA VAL A 30 7.27 -15.15 -0.53
C VAL A 30 7.09 -15.80 0.84
N LYS A 31 6.21 -16.82 0.94
CA LYS A 31 6.02 -17.63 2.14
C LYS A 31 7.33 -18.27 2.61
N GLU A 32 8.08 -18.88 1.69
CA GLU A 32 9.37 -19.50 2.00
C GLU A 32 10.42 -18.46 2.44
N ALA A 33 10.49 -17.31 1.80
CA ALA A 33 11.38 -16.22 2.21
C ALA A 33 11.03 -15.72 3.62
N GLY A 34 9.74 -15.57 3.94
CA GLY A 34 9.29 -15.22 5.28
C GLY A 34 9.69 -16.24 6.34
N ILE A 35 9.55 -17.54 6.06
CA ILE A 35 9.99 -18.61 6.96
C ILE A 35 11.51 -18.55 7.18
N ARG A 36 12.31 -18.35 6.13
CA ARG A 36 13.77 -18.17 6.26
C ARG A 36 14.12 -16.96 7.13
N GLY A 37 13.46 -15.82 6.91
CA GLY A 37 13.69 -14.60 7.69
C GLY A 37 13.38 -14.77 9.18
N VAL A 38 12.27 -15.45 9.52
CA VAL A 38 11.93 -15.75 10.92
C VAL A 38 12.93 -16.74 11.53
N SER A 39 13.31 -17.79 10.77
CA SER A 39 14.25 -18.80 11.23
C SER A 39 15.65 -18.26 11.51
N GLY A 40 16.09 -17.25 10.76
CA GLY A 40 17.38 -16.58 10.98
C GLY A 40 17.53 -16.00 12.40
N LYS A 41 16.43 -15.62 13.05
CA LYS A 41 16.45 -15.13 14.43
C LYS A 41 16.74 -16.23 15.48
N SER A 42 16.73 -17.49 15.08
CA SER A 42 17.12 -18.59 15.97
C SER A 42 18.64 -18.64 16.21
N SER A 43 19.42 -18.01 15.34
CA SER A 43 20.89 -17.90 15.43
C SER A 43 21.34 -16.44 15.46
N PRO A 44 20.97 -15.64 16.48
CA PRO A 44 21.22 -14.19 16.50
C PRO A 44 22.71 -13.83 16.49
N TRP A 45 23.60 -14.74 16.87
CA TRP A 45 25.06 -14.58 16.83
C TRP A 45 25.64 -14.63 15.40
N GLU A 46 24.86 -15.06 14.40
CA GLU A 46 25.26 -15.07 12.99
C GLU A 46 24.90 -13.76 12.28
N LEU A 47 24.04 -12.92 12.90
CA LEU A 47 23.61 -11.66 12.33
C LEU A 47 24.73 -10.63 12.37
N MET A 48 25.00 -10.03 11.24
CA MET A 48 25.94 -8.93 11.07
C MET A 48 25.21 -7.57 11.02
N PRO A 49 25.86 -6.45 11.38
CA PRO A 49 25.23 -5.12 11.35
C PRO A 49 24.59 -4.75 10.02
N GLN A 50 25.15 -5.16 8.90
CA GLN A 50 24.59 -4.91 7.56
C GLN A 50 23.27 -5.64 7.31
N ASP A 51 23.02 -6.77 7.95
CA ASP A 51 21.80 -7.57 7.72
C ASP A 51 20.54 -6.84 8.17
N PHE A 52 20.67 -5.87 9.07
CA PHE A 52 19.57 -5.00 9.46
C PHE A 52 19.05 -4.09 8.33
N PHE A 53 19.85 -3.87 7.29
CA PHE A 53 19.53 -2.94 6.22
C PHE A 53 19.45 -3.59 4.84
N THR A 54 20.24 -4.62 4.57
CA THR A 54 20.45 -5.19 3.24
C THR A 54 19.12 -5.54 2.55
N GLU A 55 18.26 -6.32 3.19
CA GLU A 55 17.00 -6.77 2.61
C GLU A 55 16.01 -5.62 2.41
N SER A 56 15.93 -4.69 3.37
CA SER A 56 15.05 -3.53 3.26
C SER A 56 15.49 -2.60 2.14
N GLU A 57 16.78 -2.32 2.01
CA GLU A 57 17.32 -1.49 0.92
C GLU A 57 17.14 -2.16 -0.46
N HIS A 58 17.30 -3.48 -0.51
CA HIS A 58 17.02 -4.23 -1.74
C HIS A 58 15.54 -4.12 -2.15
N CYS A 59 14.63 -4.32 -1.19
CA CYS A 59 13.19 -4.18 -1.43
C CYS A 59 12.82 -2.76 -1.89
N ARG A 60 13.36 -1.71 -1.26
CA ARG A 60 13.17 -0.31 -1.69
C ARG A 60 13.60 -0.11 -3.14
N SER A 61 14.77 -0.63 -3.50
CA SER A 61 15.31 -0.53 -4.86
C SER A 61 14.43 -1.22 -5.90
N LEU A 62 13.93 -2.42 -5.59
CA LEU A 62 13.03 -3.17 -6.48
C LEU A 62 11.68 -2.46 -6.67
N PHE A 63 11.12 -1.95 -5.58
CA PHE A 63 9.86 -1.20 -5.67
C PHE A 63 10.02 0.10 -6.45
N ALA A 64 11.06 0.87 -6.16
CA ALA A 64 11.37 2.10 -6.89
C ALA A 64 11.52 1.84 -8.40
N LYS A 65 12.24 0.78 -8.78
CA LYS A 65 12.36 0.37 -10.18
C LYS A 65 11.01 0.04 -10.82
N THR A 66 10.11 -0.61 -10.06
CA THR A 66 8.77 -0.99 -10.55
C THR A 66 7.90 0.22 -10.86
N ILE A 67 8.01 1.28 -10.06
CA ILE A 67 7.22 2.52 -10.23
C ILE A 67 7.97 3.63 -10.99
N GLY A 68 9.18 3.39 -11.46
CA GLY A 68 9.99 4.39 -12.17
C GLY A 68 10.48 5.55 -11.29
N ALA A 69 10.71 5.31 -10.00
CA ALA A 69 11.17 6.31 -9.04
C ALA A 69 12.61 6.05 -8.58
N ASP A 70 13.21 7.04 -7.90
CA ASP A 70 14.46 6.84 -7.16
C ASP A 70 14.16 6.11 -5.83
N LYS A 71 15.03 5.19 -5.43
CA LYS A 71 14.88 4.45 -4.16
C LYS A 71 14.85 5.38 -2.93
N GLU A 72 15.51 6.54 -3.01
CA GLU A 72 15.47 7.55 -1.94
C GLU A 72 14.09 8.21 -1.77
N CYS A 73 13.21 8.08 -2.78
CA CYS A 73 11.81 8.51 -2.70
C CYS A 73 10.87 7.42 -2.15
N VAL A 74 11.39 6.26 -1.73
CA VAL A 74 10.60 5.14 -1.20
C VAL A 74 10.89 4.96 0.28
N SER A 75 9.84 4.91 1.09
CA SER A 75 9.92 4.62 2.53
C SER A 75 8.98 3.49 2.91
N PHE A 76 9.41 2.63 3.83
CA PHE A 76 8.51 1.67 4.47
C PHE A 76 7.63 2.34 5.49
N ILE A 77 6.39 1.95 5.51
CA ILE A 77 5.39 2.39 6.48
C ILE A 77 4.71 1.17 7.11
N PRO A 78 4.30 1.23 8.38
CA PRO A 78 3.69 0.08 9.06
C PRO A 78 2.27 -0.23 8.57
N SER A 79 1.59 0.75 7.97
CA SER A 79 0.23 0.57 7.42
C SER A 79 -0.14 1.69 6.45
N ALA A 80 -1.16 1.44 5.61
CA ALA A 80 -1.73 2.47 4.74
C ALA A 80 -2.27 3.66 5.55
N SER A 81 -2.90 3.42 6.70
CA SER A 81 -3.38 4.49 7.60
C SER A 81 -2.26 5.40 8.07
N TYR A 82 -1.11 4.82 8.42
CA TYR A 82 0.06 5.60 8.82
C TYR A 82 0.59 6.45 7.66
N GLY A 83 0.71 5.85 6.47
CA GLY A 83 1.17 6.58 5.28
C GLY A 83 0.25 7.74 4.90
N ILE A 84 -1.06 7.52 4.93
CA ILE A 84 -2.05 8.58 4.68
C ILE A 84 -1.96 9.69 5.74
N ALA A 85 -1.77 9.33 7.02
CA ALA A 85 -1.59 10.32 8.08
C ALA A 85 -0.34 11.17 7.85
N VAL A 86 0.79 10.55 7.52
CA VAL A 86 2.03 11.27 7.18
C VAL A 86 1.82 12.19 5.99
N ALA A 87 1.15 11.72 4.93
CA ALA A 87 0.86 12.55 3.76
C ALA A 87 -0.04 13.74 4.13
N ALA A 88 -1.12 13.52 4.87
CA ALA A 88 -2.03 14.57 5.30
C ALA A 88 -1.35 15.63 6.17
N GLU A 89 -0.47 15.22 7.11
CA GLU A 89 0.27 16.16 7.97
C GLU A 89 1.29 17.01 7.20
N ASN A 90 1.83 16.49 6.10
CA ASN A 90 2.79 17.21 5.25
C ASN A 90 2.14 18.07 4.16
N LEU A 91 0.82 17.96 3.96
CA LEU A 91 0.08 18.84 3.05
C LEU A 91 -0.49 20.05 3.82
N ASN A 92 -0.21 21.25 3.33
CA ASN A 92 -0.70 22.47 3.92
C ASN A 92 -2.06 22.85 3.31
N LEU A 93 -3.14 22.21 3.77
CA LEU A 93 -4.50 22.58 3.38
C LEU A 93 -4.87 23.93 3.97
N LYS A 94 -5.60 24.72 3.17
CA LYS A 94 -6.11 26.05 3.54
C LYS A 94 -7.62 26.07 3.47
N SER A 95 -8.21 27.07 4.10
CA SER A 95 -9.64 27.31 3.98
C SER A 95 -10.04 27.52 2.51
N GLY A 96 -11.04 26.77 2.08
CA GLY A 96 -11.53 26.77 0.71
C GLY A 96 -10.91 25.75 -0.22
N ASP A 97 -9.84 25.05 0.22
CA ASP A 97 -9.27 23.93 -0.55
C ASP A 97 -10.25 22.75 -0.60
N GLU A 98 -10.14 21.93 -1.64
CA GLU A 98 -10.92 20.71 -1.79
C GLU A 98 -10.02 19.47 -1.78
N VAL A 99 -10.43 18.45 -1.03
CA VAL A 99 -9.87 17.10 -1.12
C VAL A 99 -10.90 16.19 -1.79
N VAL A 100 -10.57 15.68 -2.97
CA VAL A 100 -11.46 14.81 -3.74
C VAL A 100 -11.28 13.37 -3.31
N VAL A 101 -12.36 12.70 -2.93
CA VAL A 101 -12.39 11.28 -2.55
C VAL A 101 -13.49 10.55 -3.29
N LEU A 102 -13.30 9.26 -3.53
CA LEU A 102 -14.38 8.42 -4.09
C LEU A 102 -15.36 8.05 -2.98
N SER A 103 -16.63 7.84 -3.34
CA SER A 103 -17.60 7.25 -2.41
C SER A 103 -17.20 5.82 -2.04
N GLU A 104 -17.64 5.37 -0.88
CA GLU A 104 -17.37 4.02 -0.36
C GLU A 104 -15.88 3.69 -0.22
N GLN A 105 -15.05 4.70 0.02
CA GLN A 105 -13.63 4.52 0.28
C GLN A 105 -13.39 3.78 1.59
N PHE A 106 -12.28 3.06 1.65
CA PHE A 106 -11.83 2.43 2.88
C PHE A 106 -11.59 3.48 3.97
N PRO A 107 -11.99 3.24 5.22
CA PRO A 107 -11.95 4.24 6.30
C PRO A 107 -10.62 4.96 6.46
N SER A 108 -9.48 4.25 6.35
CA SER A 108 -8.15 4.84 6.46
C SER A 108 -7.84 5.88 5.37
N ASN A 109 -8.48 5.76 4.20
CA ASN A 109 -8.29 6.71 3.09
C ASN A 109 -9.34 7.83 3.07
N TYR A 110 -10.18 7.94 4.08
CA TYR A 110 -11.21 8.98 4.20
C TYR A 110 -11.06 9.82 5.46
N TYR A 111 -11.04 9.17 6.64
CA TYR A 111 -11.16 9.89 7.91
C TYR A 111 -9.99 10.80 8.21
N MET A 112 -8.78 10.46 7.78
CA MET A 112 -7.62 11.33 7.99
C MET A 112 -7.71 12.61 7.18
N TRP A 113 -8.14 12.50 5.91
CA TRP A 113 -8.40 13.68 5.07
C TRP A 113 -9.56 14.53 5.59
N LYS A 114 -10.63 13.88 6.05
CA LYS A 114 -11.78 14.56 6.66
C LYS A 114 -11.33 15.37 7.89
N HIS A 115 -10.57 14.76 8.78
CA HIS A 115 -10.04 15.44 9.96
C HIS A 115 -9.17 16.64 9.59
N LYS A 116 -8.24 16.46 8.66
CA LYS A 116 -7.35 17.54 8.20
C LYS A 116 -8.12 18.68 7.53
N ALA A 117 -9.12 18.35 6.71
CA ALA A 117 -9.97 19.34 6.05
C ALA A 117 -10.79 20.15 7.07
N ASP A 118 -11.39 19.50 8.05
CA ASP A 118 -12.15 20.17 9.12
C ASP A 118 -11.29 21.18 9.89
N LEU A 119 -10.06 20.82 10.24
CA LEU A 119 -9.12 21.70 10.94
C LEU A 119 -8.69 22.89 10.09
N ALA A 120 -8.58 22.71 8.78
CA ALA A 120 -8.13 23.75 7.85
C ALA A 120 -9.28 24.66 7.33
N GLY A 121 -10.53 24.27 7.56
CA GLY A 121 -11.69 24.91 6.89
C GLY A 121 -11.74 24.57 5.39
N ALA A 122 -11.21 23.42 5.00
CA ALA A 122 -11.26 22.85 3.66
C ALA A 122 -12.47 21.92 3.51
N TYR A 123 -12.72 21.43 2.30
CA TYR A 123 -13.89 20.63 1.99
C TYR A 123 -13.48 19.22 1.51
N ILE A 124 -14.31 18.22 1.86
CA ILE A 124 -14.25 16.90 1.22
C ILE A 124 -15.30 16.85 0.11
N ARG A 125 -14.84 16.71 -1.13
CA ARG A 125 -15.71 16.44 -2.27
C ARG A 125 -15.74 14.94 -2.55
N THR A 126 -16.86 14.32 -2.23
CA THR A 126 -17.07 12.88 -2.49
C THR A 126 -17.60 12.68 -3.90
N VAL A 127 -16.88 11.96 -4.73
CA VAL A 127 -17.27 11.59 -6.08
C VAL A 127 -18.07 10.28 -6.00
N PRO A 128 -19.33 10.25 -6.50
CA PRO A 128 -20.15 9.05 -6.45
C PRO A 128 -19.59 7.95 -7.33
N LYS A 129 -19.81 6.70 -6.93
CA LYS A 129 -19.52 5.53 -7.75
C LYS A 129 -20.48 5.51 -8.93
N THR A 130 -19.94 5.54 -10.14
CA THR A 130 -20.73 5.47 -11.38
C THR A 130 -20.48 4.13 -12.07
N ASN A 131 -21.47 3.67 -12.83
CA ASN A 131 -21.34 2.49 -13.69
C ASN A 131 -20.61 2.82 -15.02
N GLY A 132 -20.07 4.02 -15.16
CA GLY A 132 -19.42 4.54 -16.34
C GLY A 132 -17.93 4.87 -16.14
N ASP A 133 -17.44 5.75 -16.97
CA ASP A 133 -16.05 6.20 -16.92
C ASP A 133 -15.82 7.06 -15.67
N LEU A 134 -15.02 6.53 -14.74
CA LEU A 134 -14.65 7.22 -13.52
C LEU A 134 -13.87 8.51 -13.81
N THR A 135 -13.05 8.53 -14.88
CA THR A 135 -12.26 9.68 -15.29
C THR A 135 -13.17 10.87 -15.62
N ALA A 136 -14.25 10.64 -16.38
CA ALA A 136 -15.22 11.66 -16.73
C ALA A 136 -16.03 12.20 -15.53
N THR A 137 -16.04 11.47 -14.42
CA THR A 137 -16.74 11.86 -13.20
C THR A 137 -15.85 12.67 -12.25
N VAL A 138 -14.54 12.47 -12.30
CA VAL A 138 -13.56 13.15 -11.43
C VAL A 138 -13.10 14.48 -12.05
N LEU A 139 -13.01 14.56 -13.36
CA LEU A 139 -12.63 15.77 -14.12
C LEU A 139 -13.83 16.70 -14.34
#